data_7c07235511a40e584951a4417f4897d8
#
_entry.id   7c07235511a40e584951a4417f4897d8
#
_cell.length_a   1.000
_cell.length_b   1.000
_cell.length_c   1.000
_cell.angle_alpha   90.00
_cell.angle_beta   90.00
_cell.angle_gamma   90.00
#
_symmetry.space_group_name_H-M   'P 1'
#
loop_
_entity.id
_entity.type
_entity.pdbx_description
1 polymer ?
#
loop_
_entity_poly.entity_id
_entity_poly.type
_entity_poly.pdbx_seq_one_letter_code
_entity_poly.pdbx_strand_id
1 'polypeptide(L)'
;MAEHTGTKGKPGWRTLMGALRSPKSGYMLLFGFAQGLPPALFLGTLYAWLSEAEVDLETMGVFSLVGLAYAFQFLWSPLLDKVDIPGLRRLGKRKQWIAPMQLVIGIALVVMSFLDPKNALAWFSLLAAIGAFASATQDIAINAWRIDVADEVATIDILSTITQMGFRLASLVGGAIGLIMADRYGWPFVYVMFGGFMLAIGIAGLFAPDARVTEDRVANAAANHDEVAELYTVGEVSEKVRNRALLAVGLLWTWAIGTVVVFMVRSMTESPETRPDVTLFTTTYGPLIVLATIVLPAFIAAWVVKQKRDGANIIAASPGGLADHKVKFTDHLYRALVLPLVEFVNRMGWSLMLVLALVLTYRITDSVWGVFAYPFYLGELGYTGEEVAFASKILGIFAILIGLALGGWLITVLGRMFMLTLGAVIAAATNLLYADLALGGATMQAASDAIGFTWLVNVTANGLAPLFFVAAPPSEGLARLAFTIFWENLAIGIAGAAYIAWLSSIVAKRYAAVQFALLASLTLLIGTLGRGALGQMIEDRGYYFVFIFTALIGVVAVVLCALEWWRQARSGAASGVVQPDPALA
;
A
#
# COMPACT_ATOMS: atom_id res chain seq x y z
N MET A 1 35.28 -32.86 -12.48
CA MET A 1 34.11 -33.06 -11.63
C MET A 1 34.48 -32.65 -10.23
N ALA A 2 34.15 -31.48 -9.83
CA ALA A 2 34.26 -31.00 -8.45
C ALA A 2 32.95 -30.30 -8.13
N GLU A 3 32.12 -30.96 -7.31
CA GLU A 3 30.92 -30.41 -6.74
C GLU A 3 31.28 -29.20 -5.88
N HIS A 4 30.89 -28.01 -6.32
CA HIS A 4 30.87 -26.84 -5.47
C HIS A 4 29.58 -26.89 -4.61
N THR A 5 29.64 -27.63 -3.51
CA THR A 5 28.72 -27.43 -2.37
C THR A 5 29.11 -26.12 -1.69
N GLY A 6 28.71 -24.99 -2.31
CA GLY A 6 28.82 -23.68 -1.69
C GLY A 6 27.77 -23.61 -0.54
N THR A 7 28.24 -23.72 0.69
CA THR A 7 27.48 -23.30 1.87
C THR A 7 26.99 -21.89 1.67
N LYS A 8 25.67 -21.71 1.43
CA LYS A 8 25.03 -20.38 1.36
C LYS A 8 25.23 -19.73 2.74
N GLY A 9 26.26 -18.90 2.86
CA GLY A 9 26.52 -18.10 4.05
C GLY A 9 25.29 -17.23 4.36
N LYS A 10 24.94 -17.10 5.65
CA LYS A 10 23.85 -16.23 6.10
C LYS A 10 24.05 -14.85 5.47
N PRO A 11 23.00 -14.26 4.86
CA PRO A 11 23.09 -12.94 4.28
C PRO A 11 23.45 -11.93 5.40
N GLY A 12 24.59 -11.30 5.24
CA GLY A 12 25.11 -10.33 6.17
C GLY A 12 25.21 -8.94 5.55
N TRP A 13 25.89 -8.02 6.23
CA TRP A 13 26.11 -6.65 5.78
C TRP A 13 26.64 -6.53 4.33
N ARG A 14 27.45 -7.49 3.89
CA ARG A 14 27.97 -7.53 2.50
C ARG A 14 26.86 -7.72 1.47
N THR A 15 25.86 -8.56 1.76
CA THR A 15 24.71 -8.80 0.88
C THR A 15 23.84 -7.54 0.80
N LEU A 16 23.60 -6.88 1.93
CA LEU A 16 22.87 -5.62 1.97
C LEU A 16 23.59 -4.54 1.15
N MET A 17 24.92 -4.38 1.34
CA MET A 17 25.71 -3.41 0.57
C MET A 17 25.75 -3.74 -0.92
N GLY A 18 25.80 -5.02 -1.28
CA GLY A 18 25.70 -5.47 -2.68
C GLY A 18 24.34 -5.10 -3.28
N ALA A 19 23.27 -5.33 -2.55
CA ALA A 19 21.93 -4.97 -2.96
C ALA A 19 21.75 -3.45 -3.11
N LEU A 20 22.24 -2.65 -2.17
CA LEU A 20 22.14 -1.18 -2.20
C LEU A 20 22.94 -0.58 -3.38
N ARG A 21 23.99 -1.24 -3.84
CA ARG A 21 24.74 -0.83 -5.04
C ARG A 21 24.07 -1.22 -6.35
N SER A 22 23.05 -2.06 -6.30
CA SER A 22 22.30 -2.46 -7.49
C SER A 22 21.52 -1.28 -8.06
N PRO A 23 21.53 -1.06 -9.38
CA PRO A 23 20.66 -0.06 -10.02
C PRO A 23 19.17 -0.25 -9.69
N LYS A 24 18.72 -1.51 -9.46
CA LYS A 24 17.35 -1.83 -9.07
C LYS A 24 16.95 -1.14 -7.75
N SER A 25 17.86 -1.11 -6.78
CA SER A 25 17.65 -0.46 -5.49
C SER A 25 17.55 1.07 -5.62
N GLY A 26 18.39 1.68 -6.45
CA GLY A 26 18.31 3.11 -6.74
C GLY A 26 16.97 3.50 -7.39
N TYR A 27 16.57 2.76 -8.42
CA TYR A 27 15.25 2.97 -9.03
C TYR A 27 14.10 2.65 -8.09
N MET A 28 14.25 1.67 -7.19
CA MET A 28 13.21 1.35 -6.22
C MET A 28 13.01 2.47 -5.19
N LEU A 29 14.10 3.13 -4.76
CA LEU A 29 14.01 4.32 -3.91
C LEU A 29 13.30 5.47 -4.65
N LEU A 30 13.66 5.69 -5.91
CA LEU A 30 13.07 6.72 -6.78
C LEU A 30 11.57 6.47 -7.01
N PHE A 31 11.20 5.23 -7.30
CA PHE A 31 9.81 4.83 -7.48
C PHE A 31 9.02 4.84 -6.17
N GLY A 32 9.63 4.46 -5.05
CA GLY A 32 9.03 4.62 -3.72
C GLY A 32 8.75 6.09 -3.40
N PHE A 33 9.67 6.99 -3.76
CA PHE A 33 9.44 8.43 -3.65
C PHE A 33 8.27 8.89 -4.55
N ALA A 34 8.23 8.44 -5.80
CA ALA A 34 7.12 8.73 -6.72
C ALA A 34 5.77 8.19 -6.25
N GLN A 35 5.75 7.07 -5.49
CA GLN A 35 4.52 6.56 -4.86
C GLN A 35 4.05 7.42 -3.69
N GLY A 36 4.97 7.95 -2.89
CA GLY A 36 4.65 8.70 -1.67
C GLY A 36 4.33 10.17 -1.90
N LEU A 37 4.87 10.79 -2.96
CA LEU A 37 4.73 12.22 -3.21
C LEU A 37 3.29 12.65 -3.55
N PRO A 38 2.58 12.01 -4.50
CA PRO A 38 1.22 12.41 -4.83
C PRO A 38 0.22 12.27 -3.66
N PRO A 39 0.20 11.18 -2.87
CA PRO A 39 -0.64 11.12 -1.68
C PRO A 39 -0.32 12.22 -0.66
N ALA A 40 0.96 12.56 -0.46
CA ALA A 40 1.36 13.65 0.44
C ALA A 40 0.82 15.01 -0.04
N LEU A 41 0.73 15.20 -1.35
CA LEU A 41 0.17 16.41 -1.95
C LEU A 41 -1.36 16.37 -1.94
N PHE A 42 -1.98 15.39 -2.59
CA PHE A 42 -3.43 15.35 -2.82
C PHE A 42 -4.24 15.06 -1.56
N LEU A 43 -3.71 14.30 -0.60
CA LEU A 43 -4.38 13.96 0.66
C LEU A 43 -3.82 14.76 1.86
N GLY A 44 -2.85 15.62 1.63
CA GLY A 44 -2.19 16.42 2.65
C GLY A 44 -2.19 17.91 2.33
N THR A 45 -1.14 18.39 1.66
CA THR A 45 -0.92 19.83 1.45
C THR A 45 -1.96 20.51 0.56
N LEU A 46 -2.70 19.74 -0.27
CA LEU A 46 -3.81 20.28 -1.04
C LEU A 46 -4.87 20.95 -0.15
N TYR A 47 -5.22 20.33 0.98
CA TYR A 47 -6.19 20.88 1.92
C TYR A 47 -5.70 22.18 2.57
N ALA A 48 -4.39 22.30 2.82
CA ALA A 48 -3.81 23.54 3.31
C ALA A 48 -3.94 24.67 2.26
N TRP A 49 -3.65 24.38 0.99
CA TRP A 49 -3.85 25.35 -0.10
C TRP A 49 -5.30 25.77 -0.25
N LEU A 50 -6.25 24.82 -0.25
CA LEU A 50 -7.68 25.10 -0.34
C LEU A 50 -8.17 25.97 0.83
N SER A 51 -7.67 25.70 2.05
CA SER A 51 -7.98 26.47 3.25
C SER A 51 -7.47 27.91 3.16
N GLU A 52 -6.24 28.10 2.70
CA GLU A 52 -5.64 29.43 2.51
C GLU A 52 -6.35 30.21 1.39
N ALA A 53 -6.84 29.51 0.35
CA ALA A 53 -7.66 30.08 -0.70
C ALA A 53 -9.12 30.36 -0.27
N GLU A 54 -9.46 30.17 1.01
CA GLU A 54 -10.80 30.36 1.57
C GLU A 54 -11.88 29.53 0.84
N VAL A 55 -11.54 28.32 0.39
CA VAL A 55 -12.52 27.38 -0.14
C VAL A 55 -13.30 26.79 1.05
N ASP A 56 -14.62 26.75 0.92
CA ASP A 56 -15.49 26.24 1.99
C ASP A 56 -15.26 24.76 2.30
N LEU A 57 -15.55 24.34 3.54
CA LEU A 57 -15.31 22.99 4.03
C LEU A 57 -16.13 21.93 3.28
N GLU A 58 -17.33 22.28 2.80
CA GLU A 58 -18.17 21.36 2.03
C GLU A 58 -17.55 21.04 0.68
N THR A 59 -17.04 22.05 0.02
CA THR A 59 -16.29 21.91 -1.23
C THR A 59 -15.00 21.12 -1.04
N MET A 60 -14.28 21.34 0.07
CA MET A 60 -13.13 20.51 0.43
C MET A 60 -13.49 19.03 0.57
N GLY A 61 -14.72 18.72 0.98
CA GLY A 61 -15.25 17.36 1.03
C GLY A 61 -15.18 16.62 -0.31
N VAL A 62 -15.31 17.32 -1.45
CA VAL A 62 -15.15 16.72 -2.79
C VAL A 62 -13.75 16.15 -2.99
N PHE A 63 -12.73 16.82 -2.48
CA PHE A 63 -11.35 16.38 -2.62
C PHE A 63 -11.04 15.12 -1.79
N SER A 64 -11.88 14.77 -0.81
CA SER A 64 -11.78 13.49 -0.10
C SER A 64 -12.01 12.29 -1.03
N LEU A 65 -12.74 12.47 -2.14
CA LEU A 65 -12.94 11.47 -3.19
C LEU A 65 -11.63 11.02 -3.86
N VAL A 66 -10.62 11.88 -3.84
CA VAL A 66 -9.27 11.56 -4.29
C VAL A 66 -8.73 10.32 -3.57
N GLY A 67 -9.06 10.17 -2.27
CA GLY A 67 -8.70 9.00 -1.47
C GLY A 67 -9.33 7.69 -1.96
N LEU A 68 -10.52 7.75 -2.58
CA LEU A 68 -11.20 6.55 -3.10
C LEU A 68 -10.41 5.90 -4.25
N ALA A 69 -9.67 6.67 -5.05
CA ALA A 69 -8.82 6.11 -6.09
C ALA A 69 -7.81 5.11 -5.50
N TYR A 70 -7.20 5.42 -4.38
CA TYR A 70 -6.26 4.51 -3.71
C TYR A 70 -6.95 3.32 -3.04
N ALA A 71 -8.13 3.52 -2.46
CA ALA A 71 -8.88 2.45 -1.80
C ALA A 71 -9.41 1.42 -2.80
N PHE A 72 -9.80 1.84 -4.00
CA PHE A 72 -10.42 1.00 -5.02
C PHE A 72 -9.52 0.67 -6.22
N GLN A 73 -8.22 0.96 -6.14
CA GLN A 73 -7.26 0.71 -7.22
C GLN A 73 -7.25 -0.75 -7.72
N PHE A 74 -7.62 -1.70 -6.89
CA PHE A 74 -7.71 -3.12 -7.27
C PHE A 74 -8.74 -3.38 -8.38
N LEU A 75 -9.75 -2.51 -8.55
CA LEU A 75 -10.79 -2.69 -9.57
C LEU A 75 -10.24 -2.64 -11.00
N TRP A 76 -9.19 -1.85 -11.25
CA TRP A 76 -8.56 -1.77 -12.58
C TRP A 76 -7.16 -2.41 -12.63
N SER A 77 -6.67 -2.94 -11.52
CA SER A 77 -5.37 -3.63 -11.49
C SER A 77 -5.22 -4.78 -12.50
N PRO A 78 -6.30 -5.52 -12.89
CA PRO A 78 -6.19 -6.55 -13.91
C PRO A 78 -5.73 -6.03 -15.28
N LEU A 79 -6.01 -4.76 -15.59
CA LEU A 79 -5.57 -4.15 -16.84
C LEU A 79 -4.05 -4.08 -16.93
N LEU A 80 -3.37 -3.81 -15.81
CA LEU A 80 -1.92 -3.64 -15.76
C LEU A 80 -1.15 -4.96 -15.95
N ASP A 81 -1.80 -6.08 -15.69
CA ASP A 81 -1.21 -7.41 -15.93
C ASP A 81 -1.45 -7.91 -17.37
N LYS A 82 -2.57 -7.50 -18.00
CA LYS A 82 -3.06 -8.13 -19.23
C LYS A 82 -3.12 -7.22 -20.45
N VAL A 83 -3.12 -5.89 -20.26
CA VAL A 83 -3.25 -4.93 -21.35
C VAL A 83 -1.92 -4.22 -21.60
N ASP A 84 -1.49 -4.23 -22.84
CA ASP A 84 -0.34 -3.44 -23.30
C ASP A 84 -0.85 -2.11 -23.89
N ILE A 85 -0.19 -1.00 -23.53
CA ILE A 85 -0.50 0.30 -24.12
C ILE A 85 0.07 0.36 -25.54
N PRO A 86 -0.74 0.63 -26.57
CA PRO A 86 -0.26 0.71 -27.94
C PRO A 86 0.90 1.70 -28.09
N GLY A 87 1.98 1.29 -28.74
CA GLY A 87 3.19 2.11 -28.92
C GLY A 87 4.18 2.09 -27.73
N LEU A 88 3.73 1.83 -26.49
CA LEU A 88 4.60 1.86 -25.30
C LEU A 88 5.10 0.48 -24.86
N ARG A 89 4.65 -0.59 -25.49
CA ARG A 89 5.06 -1.97 -25.19
C ARG A 89 6.60 -2.16 -25.20
N ARG A 90 7.30 -1.38 -26.02
CA ARG A 90 8.78 -1.40 -26.13
C ARG A 90 9.49 -1.01 -24.83
N LEU A 91 8.82 -0.28 -23.94
CA LEU A 91 9.37 0.14 -22.65
C LEU A 91 9.41 -1.02 -21.63
N GLY A 92 8.68 -2.11 -21.86
CA GLY A 92 8.53 -3.24 -20.96
C GLY A 92 7.17 -3.27 -20.26
N LYS A 93 6.81 -4.44 -19.69
CA LYS A 93 5.47 -4.72 -19.15
C LYS A 93 5.01 -3.71 -18.08
N ARG A 94 5.89 -3.27 -17.20
CA ARG A 94 5.54 -2.36 -16.08
C ARG A 94 5.83 -0.90 -16.42
N LYS A 95 6.94 -0.62 -17.08
CA LYS A 95 7.35 0.75 -17.41
C LYS A 95 6.38 1.45 -18.36
N GLN A 96 5.69 0.70 -19.24
CA GLN A 96 4.63 1.25 -20.09
C GLN A 96 3.47 1.88 -19.30
N TRP A 97 3.28 1.49 -18.03
CA TRP A 97 2.32 2.08 -17.11
C TRP A 97 2.96 3.10 -16.17
N ILE A 98 4.12 2.80 -15.59
CA ILE A 98 4.79 3.67 -14.61
C ILE A 98 5.10 5.04 -15.20
N ALA A 99 5.85 5.10 -16.30
CA ALA A 99 6.33 6.36 -16.86
C ALA A 99 5.19 7.28 -17.34
N PRO A 100 4.19 6.81 -18.13
CA PRO A 100 3.08 7.68 -18.51
C PRO A 100 2.28 8.20 -17.32
N MET A 101 2.05 7.38 -16.28
CA MET A 101 1.31 7.83 -15.09
C MET A 101 2.09 8.90 -14.33
N GLN A 102 3.42 8.76 -14.21
CA GLN A 102 4.27 9.79 -13.62
C GLN A 102 4.24 11.10 -14.40
N LEU A 103 4.23 11.02 -15.74
CA LEU A 103 4.08 12.20 -16.59
C LEU A 103 2.71 12.86 -16.42
N VAL A 104 1.63 12.06 -16.36
CA VAL A 104 0.27 12.58 -16.12
C VAL A 104 0.19 13.30 -14.77
N ILE A 105 0.73 12.71 -13.71
CA ILE A 105 0.76 13.32 -12.37
C ILE A 105 1.55 14.65 -12.43
N GLY A 106 2.75 14.61 -13.02
CA GLY A 106 3.59 15.80 -13.12
C GLY A 106 2.91 16.93 -13.89
N ILE A 107 2.29 16.62 -15.03
CA ILE A 107 1.52 17.60 -15.84
C ILE A 107 0.33 18.11 -15.03
N ALA A 108 -0.44 17.24 -14.37
CA ALA A 108 -1.59 17.66 -13.57
C ALA A 108 -1.18 18.64 -12.47
N LEU A 109 -0.11 18.36 -11.72
CA LEU A 109 0.41 19.26 -10.68
C LEU A 109 0.88 20.60 -11.25
N VAL A 110 1.61 20.58 -12.38
CA VAL A 110 2.07 21.82 -13.05
C VAL A 110 0.87 22.64 -13.55
N VAL A 111 -0.14 22.01 -14.16
CA VAL A 111 -1.32 22.73 -14.64
C VAL A 111 -2.14 23.26 -13.46
N MET A 112 -2.30 22.51 -12.38
CA MET A 112 -2.98 22.98 -11.15
C MET A 112 -2.34 24.25 -10.60
N SER A 113 -1.02 24.40 -10.69
CA SER A 113 -0.31 25.58 -10.19
C SER A 113 -0.68 26.89 -10.88
N PHE A 114 -1.22 26.82 -12.10
CA PHE A 114 -1.69 27.99 -12.87
C PHE A 114 -3.18 28.31 -12.64
N LEU A 115 -3.87 27.49 -11.87
CA LEU A 115 -5.29 27.65 -11.57
C LEU A 115 -5.49 28.24 -10.18
N ASP A 116 -6.43 29.17 -10.08
CA ASP A 116 -6.93 29.62 -8.79
C ASP A 116 -7.95 28.59 -8.25
N PRO A 117 -7.69 27.95 -7.08
CA PRO A 117 -8.58 26.94 -6.52
C PRO A 117 -10.00 27.45 -6.30
N LYS A 118 -10.18 28.74 -5.98
CA LYS A 118 -11.48 29.35 -5.71
C LYS A 118 -12.28 29.62 -6.99
N ASN A 119 -11.63 30.19 -8.01
CA ASN A 119 -12.28 30.63 -9.24
C ASN A 119 -12.37 29.54 -10.31
N ALA A 120 -11.46 28.56 -10.29
CA ALA A 120 -11.38 27.47 -11.27
C ALA A 120 -11.59 26.09 -10.62
N LEU A 121 -12.41 26.00 -9.58
CA LEU A 121 -12.58 24.83 -8.73
C LEU A 121 -12.88 23.52 -9.50
N ALA A 122 -13.74 23.60 -10.54
CA ALA A 122 -14.11 22.42 -11.34
C ALA A 122 -12.90 21.84 -12.10
N TRP A 123 -12.06 22.68 -12.70
CA TRP A 123 -10.84 22.25 -13.36
C TRP A 123 -9.77 21.76 -12.37
N PHE A 124 -9.67 22.45 -11.24
CA PHE A 124 -8.74 22.11 -10.18
C PHE A 124 -9.05 20.75 -9.58
N SER A 125 -10.33 20.47 -9.28
CA SER A 125 -10.78 19.17 -8.77
C SER A 125 -10.65 18.06 -9.80
N LEU A 126 -10.92 18.33 -11.07
CA LEU A 126 -10.74 17.37 -12.15
C LEU A 126 -9.26 16.95 -12.29
N LEU A 127 -8.34 17.90 -12.26
CA LEU A 127 -6.90 17.63 -12.33
C LEU A 127 -6.41 16.85 -11.10
N ALA A 128 -6.90 17.19 -9.89
CA ALA A 128 -6.61 16.44 -8.68
C ALA A 128 -7.11 14.99 -8.79
N ALA A 129 -8.31 14.76 -9.32
CA ALA A 129 -8.87 13.43 -9.55
C ALA A 129 -8.07 12.63 -10.58
N ILE A 130 -7.70 13.25 -11.71
CA ILE A 130 -6.83 12.64 -12.73
C ILE A 130 -5.46 12.29 -12.14
N GLY A 131 -4.85 13.21 -11.40
CA GLY A 131 -3.57 12.99 -10.73
C GLY A 131 -3.62 11.84 -9.71
N ALA A 132 -4.69 11.76 -8.92
CA ALA A 132 -4.90 10.68 -7.96
C ALA A 132 -5.12 9.32 -8.63
N PHE A 133 -5.92 9.26 -9.68
CA PHE A 133 -6.13 8.03 -10.45
C PHE A 133 -4.83 7.55 -11.10
N ALA A 134 -4.06 8.47 -11.69
CA ALA A 134 -2.75 8.17 -12.25
C ALA A 134 -1.77 7.70 -11.15
N SER A 135 -1.80 8.32 -9.97
CA SER A 135 -0.99 7.93 -8.83
C SER A 135 -1.35 6.53 -8.30
N ALA A 136 -2.63 6.22 -8.13
CA ALA A 136 -3.07 4.88 -7.76
C ALA A 136 -2.69 3.83 -8.82
N THR A 137 -2.73 4.19 -10.10
CA THR A 137 -2.33 3.31 -11.21
C THR A 137 -0.82 3.06 -11.21
N GLN A 138 0.01 4.10 -11.02
CA GLN A 138 1.45 3.92 -10.89
C GLN A 138 1.81 3.08 -9.66
N ASP A 139 1.09 3.23 -8.54
CA ASP A 139 1.30 2.46 -7.32
C ASP A 139 1.20 0.95 -7.58
N ILE A 140 0.14 0.53 -8.27
CA ILE A 140 -0.03 -0.88 -8.70
C ILE A 140 1.15 -1.34 -9.56
N ALA A 141 1.53 -0.53 -10.56
CA ALA A 141 2.57 -0.89 -11.51
C ALA A 141 3.97 -0.98 -10.85
N ILE A 142 4.29 -0.06 -9.93
CA ILE A 142 5.56 -0.05 -9.19
C ILE A 142 5.64 -1.24 -8.22
N ASN A 143 4.55 -1.56 -7.51
CA ASN A 143 4.50 -2.72 -6.63
C ASN A 143 4.68 -4.02 -7.41
N ALA A 144 4.08 -4.14 -8.59
CA ALA A 144 4.30 -5.28 -9.47
C ALA A 144 5.74 -5.30 -10.04
N TRP A 145 6.29 -4.15 -10.45
CA TRP A 145 7.68 -4.05 -10.92
C TRP A 145 8.67 -4.51 -9.84
N ARG A 146 8.47 -4.13 -8.58
CA ARG A 146 9.28 -4.60 -7.44
C ARG A 146 9.35 -6.12 -7.36
N ILE A 147 8.21 -6.79 -7.57
CA ILE A 147 8.10 -8.26 -7.53
C ILE A 147 8.81 -8.87 -8.74
N ASP A 148 8.62 -8.27 -9.92
CA ASP A 148 9.16 -8.78 -11.18
C ASP A 148 10.70 -8.66 -11.26
N VAL A 149 11.30 -7.59 -10.67
CA VAL A 149 12.76 -7.35 -10.76
C VAL A 149 13.56 -7.96 -9.62
N ALA A 150 12.90 -8.46 -8.58
CA ALA A 150 13.57 -9.08 -7.43
C ALA A 150 14.40 -10.30 -7.88
N ASP A 151 15.64 -10.39 -7.36
CA ASP A 151 16.58 -11.48 -7.62
C ASP A 151 17.33 -11.89 -6.34
N GLU A 152 18.36 -12.71 -6.47
CA GLU A 152 19.16 -13.20 -5.33
C GLU A 152 19.98 -12.10 -4.65
N VAL A 153 20.35 -11.04 -5.36
CA VAL A 153 21.13 -9.89 -4.84
C VAL A 153 20.20 -8.81 -4.29
N ALA A 154 19.31 -8.32 -5.13
CA ALA A 154 18.28 -7.35 -4.76
C ALA A 154 17.00 -8.11 -4.42
N THR A 155 16.95 -8.67 -3.21
CA THR A 155 15.84 -9.50 -2.76
C THR A 155 14.57 -8.68 -2.59
N ILE A 156 13.41 -9.35 -2.64
CA ILE A 156 12.12 -8.70 -2.46
C ILE A 156 12.00 -8.01 -1.10
N ASP A 157 12.66 -8.53 -0.07
CA ASP A 157 12.68 -7.95 1.28
C ASP A 157 13.39 -6.61 1.29
N ILE A 158 14.58 -6.54 0.67
CA ILE A 158 15.38 -5.32 0.57
C ILE A 158 14.66 -4.28 -0.30
N LEU A 159 14.17 -4.68 -1.47
CA LEU A 159 13.44 -3.79 -2.37
C LEU A 159 12.16 -3.25 -1.72
N SER A 160 11.45 -4.06 -0.94
CA SER A 160 10.24 -3.64 -0.20
C SER A 160 10.57 -2.59 0.86
N THR A 161 11.66 -2.80 1.59
CA THR A 161 12.17 -1.83 2.58
C THR A 161 12.54 -0.50 1.92
N ILE A 162 13.29 -0.55 0.80
CA ILE A 162 13.73 0.64 0.05
C ILE A 162 12.52 1.41 -0.50
N THR A 163 11.47 0.69 -0.98
CA THR A 163 10.22 1.32 -1.41
C THR A 163 9.58 2.13 -0.29
N GLN A 164 9.48 1.53 0.91
CA GLN A 164 8.89 2.20 2.07
C GLN A 164 9.73 3.41 2.52
N MET A 165 11.06 3.32 2.46
CA MET A 165 11.94 4.45 2.74
C MET A 165 11.69 5.59 1.75
N GLY A 166 11.62 5.31 0.45
CA GLY A 166 11.30 6.28 -0.59
C GLY A 166 9.94 6.95 -0.35
N PHE A 167 8.92 6.16 -0.03
CA PHE A 167 7.59 6.64 0.29
C PHE A 167 7.58 7.61 1.50
N ARG A 168 8.32 7.27 2.57
CA ARG A 168 8.40 8.14 3.77
C ARG A 168 9.20 9.41 3.52
N LEU A 169 10.27 9.33 2.75
CA LEU A 169 11.00 10.53 2.30
C LEU A 169 10.10 11.46 1.49
N ALA A 170 9.30 10.92 0.58
CA ALA A 170 8.34 11.71 -0.19
C ALA A 170 7.27 12.36 0.69
N SER A 171 6.78 11.64 1.71
CA SER A 171 5.82 12.19 2.67
C SER A 171 6.42 13.34 3.50
N LEU A 172 7.71 13.27 3.84
CA LEU A 172 8.42 14.38 4.49
C LEU A 172 8.56 15.58 3.54
N VAL A 173 9.03 15.32 2.32
CA VAL A 173 9.28 16.36 1.32
C VAL A 173 7.98 17.02 0.87
N GLY A 174 6.97 16.24 0.49
CA GLY A 174 5.67 16.75 0.05
C GLY A 174 4.84 17.37 1.17
N GLY A 175 4.96 16.84 2.39
CA GLY A 175 4.26 17.36 3.56
C GLY A 175 4.98 18.55 4.21
N ALA A 176 6.03 18.27 5.00
CA ALA A 176 6.67 19.32 5.82
C ALA A 176 7.43 20.36 4.98
N ILE A 177 8.29 19.91 4.03
CA ILE A 177 9.05 20.86 3.20
C ILE A 177 8.10 21.61 2.25
N GLY A 178 7.08 20.93 1.73
CA GLY A 178 6.05 21.55 0.89
C GLY A 178 5.34 22.71 1.60
N LEU A 179 4.93 22.54 2.86
CA LEU A 179 4.30 23.60 3.66
C LEU A 179 5.25 24.79 3.90
N ILE A 180 6.49 24.52 4.32
CA ILE A 180 7.51 25.57 4.55
C ILE A 180 7.78 26.36 3.27
N MET A 181 7.82 25.67 2.12
CA MET A 181 8.04 26.33 0.83
C MET A 181 6.79 27.10 0.36
N ALA A 182 5.60 26.63 0.69
CA ALA A 182 4.35 27.34 0.38
C ALA A 182 4.28 28.68 1.10
N ASP A 183 4.64 28.70 2.38
CA ASP A 183 4.70 29.91 3.19
C ASP A 183 5.69 30.96 2.62
N ARG A 184 6.82 30.51 2.05
CA ARG A 184 7.88 31.39 1.54
C ARG A 184 7.71 31.82 0.07
N TYR A 185 7.23 30.93 -0.79
CA TYR A 185 7.20 31.09 -2.24
C TYR A 185 5.80 30.95 -2.85
N GLY A 186 4.79 30.61 -2.03
CA GLY A 186 3.42 30.38 -2.44
C GLY A 186 3.18 28.97 -3.00
N TRP A 187 1.92 28.55 -2.98
CA TRP A 187 1.47 27.24 -3.44
C TRP A 187 1.76 26.95 -4.91
N PRO A 188 1.59 27.92 -5.86
CA PRO A 188 1.91 27.69 -7.27
C PRO A 188 3.34 27.20 -7.47
N PHE A 189 4.31 27.80 -6.79
CA PHE A 189 5.71 27.38 -6.86
C PHE A 189 5.92 25.94 -6.37
N VAL A 190 5.28 25.57 -5.27
CA VAL A 190 5.38 24.21 -4.67
C VAL A 190 4.86 23.15 -5.66
N TYR A 191 3.72 23.42 -6.29
CA TYR A 191 3.11 22.48 -7.22
C TYR A 191 3.88 22.37 -8.54
N VAL A 192 4.44 23.48 -9.07
CA VAL A 192 5.37 23.44 -10.22
C VAL A 192 6.61 22.62 -9.88
N MET A 193 7.20 22.85 -8.72
CA MET A 193 8.42 22.17 -8.30
C MET A 193 8.18 20.66 -8.18
N PHE A 194 7.13 20.23 -7.47
CA PHE A 194 6.83 18.82 -7.30
C PHE A 194 6.32 18.15 -8.59
N GLY A 195 5.58 18.90 -9.42
CA GLY A 195 5.24 18.47 -10.76
C GLY A 195 6.48 18.23 -11.61
N GLY A 196 7.45 19.14 -11.57
CA GLY A 196 8.76 19.00 -12.20
C GLY A 196 9.53 17.77 -11.70
N PHE A 197 9.51 17.49 -10.40
CA PHE A 197 10.10 16.27 -9.86
C PHE A 197 9.44 15.00 -10.41
N MET A 198 8.10 14.96 -10.46
CA MET A 198 7.39 13.82 -11.02
C MET A 198 7.69 13.62 -12.51
N LEU A 199 7.79 14.70 -13.30
CA LEU A 199 8.20 14.64 -14.71
C LEU A 199 9.64 14.09 -14.85
N ALA A 200 10.57 14.58 -14.04
CA ALA A 200 11.96 14.11 -14.03
C ALA A 200 12.05 12.62 -13.65
N ILE A 201 11.29 12.20 -12.65
CA ILE A 201 11.23 10.78 -12.25
C ILE A 201 10.62 9.94 -13.37
N GLY A 202 9.57 10.43 -14.05
CA GLY A 202 8.96 9.75 -15.19
C GLY A 202 9.95 9.52 -16.34
N ILE A 203 10.76 10.52 -16.65
CA ILE A 203 11.84 10.40 -17.65
C ILE A 203 12.93 9.44 -17.17
N ALA A 204 13.40 9.56 -15.92
CA ALA A 204 14.38 8.65 -15.35
C ALA A 204 13.88 7.19 -15.32
N GLY A 205 12.60 6.98 -15.04
CA GLY A 205 11.94 5.68 -15.01
C GLY A 205 11.97 4.92 -16.35
N LEU A 206 12.11 5.62 -17.47
CA LEU A 206 12.28 4.99 -18.79
C LEU A 206 13.56 4.15 -18.85
N PHE A 207 14.59 4.53 -18.10
CA PHE A 207 15.89 3.85 -18.05
C PHE A 207 15.98 2.78 -16.93
N ALA A 208 14.89 2.59 -16.16
CA ALA A 208 14.87 1.59 -15.11
C ALA A 208 15.10 0.18 -15.68
N PRO A 209 15.86 -0.69 -14.98
CA PRO A 209 16.11 -2.05 -15.44
C PRO A 209 14.80 -2.83 -15.53
N ASP A 210 14.65 -3.62 -16.58
CA ASP A 210 13.57 -4.60 -16.68
C ASP A 210 13.97 -5.93 -16.00
N ALA A 211 12.98 -6.72 -15.64
CA ALA A 211 13.19 -8.15 -15.38
C ALA A 211 13.87 -8.75 -16.62
N ARG A 212 14.89 -9.60 -16.42
CA ARG A 212 15.77 -10.12 -17.49
C ARG A 212 14.97 -10.56 -18.71
N VAL A 213 15.19 -9.82 -19.81
CA VAL A 213 14.29 -9.76 -20.96
C VAL A 213 14.68 -10.74 -22.06
N THR A 214 15.82 -11.43 -21.95
CA THR A 214 16.49 -11.98 -23.12
C THR A 214 15.94 -13.34 -23.60
N GLU A 215 15.36 -14.15 -22.72
CA GLU A 215 14.73 -15.43 -23.11
C GLU A 215 13.22 -15.42 -22.82
N ASP A 216 12.80 -14.72 -21.77
CA ASP A 216 11.40 -14.65 -21.33
C ASP A 216 10.49 -13.82 -22.25
N ARG A 217 11.00 -12.92 -23.09
CA ARG A 217 10.13 -12.13 -24.02
C ARG A 217 9.61 -12.94 -25.18
N VAL A 218 10.43 -13.80 -25.74
CA VAL A 218 10.00 -14.70 -26.82
C VAL A 218 9.13 -15.79 -26.23
N ALA A 219 9.50 -16.31 -25.06
CA ALA A 219 8.71 -17.26 -24.30
C ALA A 219 7.38 -16.65 -23.81
N ASN A 220 7.35 -15.41 -23.32
CA ASN A 220 6.11 -14.76 -22.86
C ASN A 220 5.18 -14.31 -24.01
N ALA A 221 5.71 -14.00 -25.19
CA ALA A 221 4.86 -13.73 -26.36
C ALA A 221 4.24 -15.04 -26.92
N ALA A 222 5.01 -16.12 -26.92
CA ALA A 222 4.53 -17.47 -27.18
C ALA A 222 3.57 -17.92 -26.05
N ALA A 223 3.95 -17.73 -24.78
CA ALA A 223 3.15 -18.05 -23.61
C ALA A 223 1.81 -17.29 -23.53
N ASN A 224 1.68 -16.10 -24.10
CA ASN A 224 0.38 -15.42 -24.20
C ASN A 224 -0.59 -16.11 -25.16
N HIS A 225 -0.10 -16.76 -26.21
CA HIS A 225 -0.89 -17.64 -27.06
C HIS A 225 -1.12 -19.00 -26.39
N ASP A 226 -0.09 -19.55 -25.75
CA ASP A 226 -0.16 -20.82 -25.03
C ASP A 226 -1.05 -20.73 -23.79
N GLU A 227 -1.08 -19.59 -23.08
CA GLU A 227 -1.94 -19.36 -21.92
C GLU A 227 -3.45 -19.50 -22.19
N VAL A 228 -3.91 -19.11 -23.38
CA VAL A 228 -5.31 -19.33 -23.75
C VAL A 228 -5.52 -20.76 -24.22
N ALA A 229 -4.52 -21.33 -24.87
CA ALA A 229 -4.53 -22.75 -25.22
C ALA A 229 -4.58 -23.63 -23.95
N GLU A 230 -3.88 -23.23 -22.86
CA GLU A 230 -3.97 -23.89 -21.55
C GLU A 230 -5.41 -23.99 -21.02
N LEU A 231 -6.27 -22.99 -21.26
CA LEU A 231 -7.68 -23.04 -20.84
C LEU A 231 -8.50 -24.12 -21.56
N TYR A 232 -7.99 -24.63 -22.66
CA TYR A 232 -8.61 -25.68 -23.47
C TYR A 232 -7.92 -27.04 -23.38
N THR A 233 -6.95 -27.17 -22.44
CA THR A 233 -6.28 -28.46 -22.20
C THR A 233 -7.21 -29.46 -21.51
N VAL A 234 -6.94 -30.72 -21.72
CA VAL A 234 -7.66 -31.83 -21.04
C VAL A 234 -7.48 -31.70 -19.52
N GLY A 235 -8.57 -31.80 -18.79
CA GLY A 235 -8.58 -31.65 -17.34
C GLY A 235 -8.84 -30.22 -16.85
N GLU A 236 -8.85 -29.21 -17.74
CA GLU A 236 -9.30 -27.86 -17.37
C GLU A 236 -10.83 -27.77 -17.33
N VAL A 237 -11.33 -26.75 -16.59
CA VAL A 237 -12.77 -26.53 -16.45
C VAL A 237 -13.42 -26.15 -17.78
N SER A 238 -14.61 -26.66 -18.03
CA SER A 238 -15.34 -26.43 -19.26
C SER A 238 -15.68 -24.94 -19.47
N GLU A 239 -15.87 -24.53 -20.73
CA GLU A 239 -16.28 -23.17 -21.10
C GLU A 239 -17.53 -22.71 -20.33
N LYS A 240 -18.48 -23.61 -20.07
CA LYS A 240 -19.70 -23.29 -19.30
C LYS A 240 -19.39 -22.85 -17.87
N VAL A 241 -18.45 -23.51 -17.20
CA VAL A 241 -18.02 -23.14 -15.84
C VAL A 241 -17.30 -21.81 -15.86
N ARG A 242 -16.37 -21.61 -16.81
CA ARG A 242 -15.65 -20.34 -16.98
C ARG A 242 -16.58 -19.17 -17.21
N ASN A 243 -17.53 -19.31 -18.13
CA ASN A 243 -18.48 -18.25 -18.46
C ASN A 243 -19.42 -17.93 -17.27
N ARG A 244 -19.85 -18.93 -16.48
CA ARG A 244 -20.63 -18.71 -15.27
C ARG A 244 -19.83 -17.98 -14.20
N ALA A 245 -18.59 -18.38 -13.96
CA ALA A 245 -17.70 -17.71 -13.02
C ALA A 245 -17.43 -16.27 -13.45
N LEU A 246 -17.13 -16.06 -14.74
CA LEU A 246 -16.90 -14.71 -15.30
C LEU A 246 -18.15 -13.83 -15.17
N LEU A 247 -19.33 -14.35 -15.50
CA LEU A 247 -20.58 -13.60 -15.37
C LEU A 247 -20.84 -13.21 -13.92
N ALA A 248 -20.67 -14.14 -12.98
CA ALA A 248 -20.90 -13.87 -11.56
C ALA A 248 -19.91 -12.84 -11.01
N VAL A 249 -18.61 -13.00 -11.26
CA VAL A 249 -17.57 -12.02 -10.85
C VAL A 249 -17.78 -10.69 -11.56
N GLY A 250 -18.07 -10.72 -12.87
CA GLY A 250 -18.31 -9.53 -13.68
C GLY A 250 -19.51 -8.70 -13.19
N LEU A 251 -20.61 -9.33 -12.83
CA LEU A 251 -21.79 -8.63 -12.27
C LEU A 251 -21.48 -7.99 -10.92
N LEU A 252 -20.78 -8.70 -10.03
CA LEU A 252 -20.36 -8.18 -8.72
C LEU A 252 -19.45 -6.97 -8.86
N TRP A 253 -18.47 -7.05 -9.76
CA TRP A 253 -17.53 -5.95 -10.00
C TRP A 253 -18.20 -4.77 -10.71
N THR A 254 -19.08 -5.02 -11.68
CA THR A 254 -19.84 -3.97 -12.37
C THR A 254 -20.73 -3.21 -11.39
N TRP A 255 -21.38 -3.92 -10.45
CA TRP A 255 -22.14 -3.30 -9.38
C TRP A 255 -21.23 -2.43 -8.48
N ALA A 256 -20.10 -2.94 -8.05
CA ALA A 256 -19.18 -2.19 -7.18
C ALA A 256 -18.61 -0.95 -7.88
N ILE A 257 -18.14 -1.09 -9.13
CA ILE A 257 -17.65 0.04 -9.93
C ILE A 257 -18.76 1.05 -10.17
N GLY A 258 -19.96 0.58 -10.55
CA GLY A 258 -21.13 1.43 -10.77
C GLY A 258 -21.50 2.23 -9.51
N THR A 259 -21.48 1.60 -8.34
CA THR A 259 -21.76 2.26 -7.06
C THR A 259 -20.74 3.37 -6.77
N VAL A 260 -19.44 3.11 -6.96
CA VAL A 260 -18.38 4.12 -6.78
C VAL A 260 -18.51 5.25 -7.80
N VAL A 261 -18.74 4.93 -9.08
CA VAL A 261 -18.87 5.93 -10.15
C VAL A 261 -20.10 6.82 -9.91
N VAL A 262 -21.25 6.23 -9.56
CA VAL A 262 -22.48 6.99 -9.24
C VAL A 262 -22.24 7.91 -8.05
N PHE A 263 -21.58 7.40 -7.00
CA PHE A 263 -21.23 8.23 -5.84
C PHE A 263 -20.31 9.40 -6.26
N MET A 264 -19.28 9.15 -7.04
CA MET A 264 -18.36 10.21 -7.52
C MET A 264 -19.09 11.25 -8.38
N VAL A 265 -19.90 10.81 -9.34
CA VAL A 265 -20.66 11.72 -10.20
C VAL A 265 -21.61 12.59 -9.37
N ARG A 266 -22.39 11.98 -8.45
CA ARG A 266 -23.29 12.72 -7.56
C ARG A 266 -22.53 13.74 -6.70
N SER A 267 -21.40 13.34 -6.12
CA SER A 267 -20.56 14.22 -5.30
C SER A 267 -19.97 15.41 -6.07
N MET A 268 -19.78 15.28 -7.41
CA MET A 268 -19.27 16.35 -8.26
C MET A 268 -20.37 17.23 -8.87
N THR A 269 -21.59 16.72 -9.02
CA THR A 269 -22.68 17.41 -9.76
C THR A 269 -23.79 17.95 -8.88
N GLU A 270 -23.98 17.37 -7.69
CA GLU A 270 -25.03 17.81 -6.75
C GLU A 270 -24.58 19.04 -5.94
N SER A 271 -25.54 19.85 -5.52
CA SER A 271 -25.28 21.00 -4.64
C SER A 271 -24.79 20.55 -3.26
N PRO A 272 -24.10 21.41 -2.51
CA PRO A 272 -23.60 21.08 -1.17
C PRO A 272 -24.63 20.43 -0.24
N GLU A 273 -25.88 20.92 -0.27
CA GLU A 273 -26.96 20.41 0.58
C GLU A 273 -27.45 19.00 0.25
N THR A 274 -27.30 18.56 -1.02
CA THR A 274 -27.76 17.25 -1.51
C THR A 274 -26.63 16.26 -1.78
N ARG A 275 -25.39 16.73 -1.68
CA ARG A 275 -24.20 15.94 -1.92
C ARG A 275 -24.11 14.75 -0.96
N PRO A 276 -23.82 13.53 -1.47
CA PRO A 276 -23.72 12.36 -0.61
C PRO A 276 -22.49 12.46 0.33
N ASP A 277 -22.72 12.15 1.61
CA ASP A 277 -21.66 12.11 2.62
C ASP A 277 -20.67 10.97 2.37
N VAL A 278 -19.37 11.29 2.35
CA VAL A 278 -18.29 10.33 2.10
C VAL A 278 -18.17 9.30 3.22
N THR A 279 -18.35 9.72 4.46
CA THR A 279 -18.24 8.85 5.63
C THR A 279 -19.40 7.86 5.64
N LEU A 280 -20.62 8.34 5.41
CA LEU A 280 -21.80 7.49 5.30
C LEU A 280 -21.69 6.52 4.12
N PHE A 281 -21.20 6.97 2.96
CA PHE A 281 -20.95 6.10 1.82
C PHE A 281 -19.96 5.00 2.16
N THR A 282 -18.82 5.37 2.73
CA THR A 282 -17.74 4.41 3.03
C THR A 282 -18.16 3.40 4.09
N THR A 283 -18.89 3.82 5.12
CA THR A 283 -19.37 2.93 6.18
C THR A 283 -20.49 2.01 5.72
N THR A 284 -21.36 2.49 4.82
CA THR A 284 -22.51 1.71 4.33
C THR A 284 -22.15 0.81 3.16
N TYR A 285 -21.55 1.39 2.12
CA TYR A 285 -21.24 0.65 0.88
C TYR A 285 -19.85 0.01 0.87
N GLY A 286 -18.88 0.52 1.65
CA GLY A 286 -17.54 -0.03 1.71
C GLY A 286 -17.51 -1.54 2.03
N PRO A 287 -18.18 -2.03 3.09
CA PRO A 287 -18.26 -3.46 3.40
C PRO A 287 -18.90 -4.28 2.28
N LEU A 288 -19.95 -3.74 1.64
CA LEU A 288 -20.65 -4.41 0.53
C LEU A 288 -19.76 -4.50 -0.71
N ILE A 289 -18.96 -3.44 -0.98
CA ILE A 289 -18.00 -3.43 -2.09
C ILE A 289 -16.90 -4.47 -1.83
N VAL A 290 -16.37 -4.56 -0.61
CA VAL A 290 -15.39 -5.61 -0.24
C VAL A 290 -15.98 -7.00 -0.40
N LEU A 291 -17.21 -7.20 0.06
CA LEU A 291 -17.92 -8.46 -0.08
C LEU A 291 -18.09 -8.84 -1.57
N ALA A 292 -18.53 -7.89 -2.40
CA ALA A 292 -18.78 -8.11 -3.83
C ALA A 292 -17.49 -8.27 -4.65
N THR A 293 -16.40 -7.63 -4.28
CA THR A 293 -15.18 -7.59 -5.11
C THR A 293 -14.08 -8.55 -4.65
N ILE A 294 -14.09 -8.96 -3.40
CA ILE A 294 -13.05 -9.83 -2.81
C ILE A 294 -13.66 -11.13 -2.29
N VAL A 295 -14.61 -11.04 -1.35
CA VAL A 295 -15.09 -12.23 -0.62
C VAL A 295 -15.90 -13.17 -1.53
N LEU A 296 -16.93 -12.67 -2.19
CA LEU A 296 -17.76 -13.49 -3.09
C LEU A 296 -16.96 -14.00 -4.30
N PRO A 297 -16.11 -13.22 -4.98
CA PRO A 297 -15.21 -13.73 -6.00
C PRO A 297 -14.25 -14.82 -5.52
N ALA A 298 -13.76 -14.75 -4.28
CA ALA A 298 -12.95 -15.81 -3.69
C ALA A 298 -13.73 -17.12 -3.52
N PHE A 299 -15.01 -17.06 -3.13
CA PHE A 299 -15.89 -18.23 -3.09
C PHE A 299 -16.20 -18.78 -4.49
N ILE A 300 -16.40 -17.90 -5.47
CA ILE A 300 -16.58 -18.31 -6.88
C ILE A 300 -15.31 -19.02 -7.37
N ALA A 301 -14.13 -18.45 -7.08
CA ALA A 301 -12.85 -19.09 -7.41
C ALA A 301 -12.69 -20.46 -6.73
N ALA A 302 -13.05 -20.57 -5.45
CA ALA A 302 -13.04 -21.83 -4.71
C ALA A 302 -14.00 -22.87 -5.33
N TRP A 303 -15.16 -22.42 -5.79
CA TRP A 303 -16.09 -23.27 -6.53
C TRP A 303 -15.48 -23.78 -7.85
N VAL A 304 -14.79 -22.92 -8.63
CA VAL A 304 -14.07 -23.32 -9.85
C VAL A 304 -12.99 -24.34 -9.54
N VAL A 305 -12.18 -24.10 -8.50
CA VAL A 305 -11.13 -25.05 -8.05
C VAL A 305 -11.75 -26.39 -7.65
N LYS A 306 -12.89 -26.36 -6.95
CA LYS A 306 -13.62 -27.58 -6.59
C LYS A 306 -14.09 -28.34 -7.83
N GLN A 307 -14.70 -27.67 -8.83
CA GLN A 307 -15.13 -28.31 -10.09
C GLN A 307 -13.94 -29.02 -10.80
N LYS A 308 -12.77 -28.36 -10.82
CA LYS A 308 -11.56 -28.94 -11.41
C LYS A 308 -11.09 -30.18 -10.61
N ARG A 309 -11.05 -30.08 -9.28
CA ARG A 309 -10.59 -31.18 -8.39
C ARG A 309 -11.51 -32.40 -8.43
N ASP A 310 -12.81 -32.17 -8.42
CA ASP A 310 -13.83 -33.23 -8.44
C ASP A 310 -13.97 -33.88 -9.84
N GLY A 311 -13.25 -33.35 -10.85
CA GLY A 311 -13.40 -33.80 -12.25
C GLY A 311 -14.77 -33.49 -12.84
N ALA A 312 -15.52 -32.57 -12.22
CA ALA A 312 -16.86 -32.22 -12.66
C ALA A 312 -16.80 -31.08 -13.70
N ASN A 313 -17.43 -31.29 -14.84
CA ASN A 313 -17.47 -30.27 -15.91
C ASN A 313 -16.08 -29.86 -16.43
N ILE A 314 -15.14 -30.79 -16.49
CA ILE A 314 -13.82 -30.62 -17.12
C ILE A 314 -13.86 -30.95 -18.60
N ILE A 315 -12.85 -30.51 -19.33
CA ILE A 315 -12.63 -30.85 -20.73
C ILE A 315 -12.14 -32.31 -20.80
N ALA A 316 -12.94 -33.19 -21.40
CA ALA A 316 -12.56 -34.58 -21.58
C ALA A 316 -11.56 -34.73 -22.74
N ALA A 317 -10.73 -35.79 -22.69
CA ALA A 317 -9.89 -36.17 -23.81
C ALA A 317 -10.80 -36.60 -25.01
N SER A 318 -10.74 -35.82 -26.08
CA SER A 318 -11.43 -36.19 -27.34
C SER A 318 -10.48 -36.95 -28.27
N PRO A 319 -10.93 -38.02 -28.93
CA PRO A 319 -10.10 -38.79 -29.87
C PRO A 319 -9.64 -38.01 -31.11
N GLY A 320 -10.05 -36.79 -31.29
CA GLY A 320 -9.88 -35.98 -32.50
C GLY A 320 -8.95 -34.77 -32.40
N GLY A 321 -8.06 -34.73 -31.41
CA GLY A 321 -7.15 -33.59 -31.27
C GLY A 321 -7.85 -32.31 -30.78
N LEU A 322 -7.09 -31.36 -30.25
CA LEU A 322 -7.56 -30.02 -29.90
C LEU A 322 -8.15 -29.35 -31.16
N ALA A 323 -9.47 -29.26 -31.23
CA ALA A 323 -10.13 -28.49 -32.27
C ALA A 323 -9.61 -27.06 -32.25
N ASP A 324 -9.45 -26.47 -33.43
CA ASP A 324 -8.99 -25.07 -33.63
C ASP A 324 -9.96 -24.08 -32.94
N HIS A 325 -9.82 -23.93 -31.61
CA HIS A 325 -10.69 -23.09 -30.82
C HIS A 325 -10.30 -21.64 -31.01
N LYS A 326 -11.12 -20.89 -31.72
CA LYS A 326 -10.95 -19.42 -31.79
C LYS A 326 -11.08 -18.84 -30.40
N VAL A 327 -10.00 -18.18 -29.95
CA VAL A 327 -9.95 -17.43 -28.68
C VAL A 327 -11.09 -16.41 -28.67
N LYS A 328 -11.93 -16.47 -27.63
CA LYS A 328 -13.06 -15.56 -27.44
C LYS A 328 -12.65 -14.39 -26.53
N PHE A 329 -13.32 -13.26 -26.69
CA PHE A 329 -13.13 -12.12 -25.77
C PHE A 329 -13.40 -12.50 -24.30
N THR A 330 -14.36 -13.37 -24.04
CA THR A 330 -14.66 -13.92 -22.71
C THR A 330 -13.49 -14.65 -22.06
N ASP A 331 -12.62 -15.29 -22.85
CA ASP A 331 -11.43 -15.97 -22.33
C ASP A 331 -10.40 -14.97 -21.83
N HIS A 332 -10.25 -13.85 -22.53
CA HIS A 332 -9.39 -12.75 -22.06
C HIS A 332 -9.91 -12.13 -20.77
N LEU A 333 -11.21 -11.90 -20.66
CA LEU A 333 -11.83 -11.39 -19.43
C LEU A 333 -11.71 -12.39 -18.27
N TYR A 334 -11.93 -13.69 -18.52
CA TYR A 334 -11.75 -14.72 -17.50
C TYR A 334 -10.31 -14.73 -16.96
N ARG A 335 -9.33 -14.66 -17.86
CA ARG A 335 -7.90 -14.57 -17.50
C ARG A 335 -7.57 -13.32 -16.69
N ALA A 336 -8.20 -12.20 -16.97
CA ALA A 336 -7.94 -10.95 -16.28
C ALA A 336 -8.58 -10.90 -14.89
N LEU A 337 -9.82 -11.33 -14.75
CA LEU A 337 -10.63 -11.13 -13.56
C LEU A 337 -10.70 -12.37 -12.65
N VAL A 338 -10.87 -13.55 -13.22
CA VAL A 338 -11.17 -14.76 -12.44
C VAL A 338 -9.93 -15.61 -12.19
N LEU A 339 -9.09 -15.81 -13.21
CA LEU A 339 -7.94 -16.69 -13.12
C LEU A 339 -6.92 -16.32 -12.03
N PRO A 340 -6.61 -15.02 -11.77
CA PRO A 340 -5.74 -14.63 -10.67
C PRO A 340 -6.27 -15.04 -9.29
N LEU A 341 -7.59 -15.02 -9.12
CA LEU A 341 -8.26 -15.46 -7.89
C LEU A 341 -8.27 -16.99 -7.79
N VAL A 342 -8.55 -17.69 -8.89
CA VAL A 342 -8.51 -19.16 -8.96
C VAL A 342 -7.12 -19.67 -8.65
N GLU A 343 -6.07 -19.04 -9.21
CA GLU A 343 -4.68 -19.38 -8.88
C GLU A 343 -4.40 -19.19 -7.40
N PHE A 344 -4.77 -18.05 -6.85
CA PHE A 344 -4.52 -17.71 -5.45
C PHE A 344 -5.22 -18.68 -4.50
N VAL A 345 -6.51 -18.97 -4.75
CA VAL A 345 -7.29 -19.94 -3.97
C VAL A 345 -6.73 -21.36 -4.13
N ASN A 346 -6.36 -21.78 -5.35
CA ASN A 346 -5.81 -23.10 -5.61
C ASN A 346 -4.47 -23.31 -4.90
N ARG A 347 -3.58 -22.32 -4.96
CA ARG A 347 -2.25 -22.36 -4.35
C ARG A 347 -2.30 -22.30 -2.82
N MET A 348 -3.15 -21.44 -2.27
CA MET A 348 -3.25 -21.25 -0.82
C MET A 348 -4.20 -22.25 -0.15
N GLY A 349 -5.23 -22.72 -0.84
CA GLY A 349 -6.25 -23.58 -0.26
C GLY A 349 -6.88 -22.96 0.99
N TRP A 350 -7.08 -23.76 2.04
CA TRP A 350 -7.64 -23.30 3.32
C TRP A 350 -6.76 -22.28 4.06
N SER A 351 -5.45 -22.25 3.79
CA SER A 351 -4.55 -21.26 4.38
C SER A 351 -4.82 -19.84 3.91
N LEU A 352 -5.59 -19.66 2.82
CA LEU A 352 -6.06 -18.35 2.39
C LEU A 352 -6.86 -17.64 3.48
N MET A 353 -7.67 -18.37 4.26
CA MET A 353 -8.43 -17.76 5.37
C MET A 353 -7.51 -17.18 6.45
N LEU A 354 -6.43 -17.88 6.78
CA LEU A 354 -5.40 -17.41 7.72
C LEU A 354 -4.67 -16.18 7.16
N VAL A 355 -4.28 -16.21 5.87
CA VAL A 355 -3.61 -15.10 5.19
C VAL A 355 -4.51 -13.87 5.15
N LEU A 356 -5.79 -14.02 4.79
CA LEU A 356 -6.74 -12.91 4.77
C LEU A 356 -6.98 -12.35 6.17
N ALA A 357 -7.16 -13.19 7.19
CA ALA A 357 -7.29 -12.75 8.58
C ALA A 357 -6.06 -11.96 9.02
N LEU A 358 -4.86 -12.40 8.66
CA LEU A 358 -3.61 -11.70 8.96
C LEU A 358 -3.52 -10.35 8.23
N VAL A 359 -3.86 -10.29 6.95
CA VAL A 359 -3.90 -9.04 6.16
C VAL A 359 -4.87 -8.02 6.80
N LEU A 360 -6.02 -8.49 7.26
CA LEU A 360 -7.05 -7.67 7.87
C LEU A 360 -6.63 -7.11 9.25
N THR A 361 -5.89 -7.88 10.05
CA THR A 361 -5.62 -7.53 11.45
C THR A 361 -4.27 -6.88 11.67
N TYR A 362 -3.27 -7.17 10.83
CA TYR A 362 -1.88 -6.78 11.08
C TYR A 362 -1.66 -5.26 11.22
N ARG A 363 -2.37 -4.47 10.42
CA ARG A 363 -2.24 -3.00 10.39
C ARG A 363 -3.38 -2.28 11.13
N ILE A 364 -4.25 -3.02 11.81
CA ILE A 364 -5.42 -2.42 12.46
C ILE A 364 -5.00 -1.50 13.63
N THR A 365 -3.93 -1.86 14.32
CA THR A 365 -3.40 -1.14 15.48
C THR A 365 -2.96 0.29 15.17
N ASP A 366 -2.43 0.53 13.98
CA ASP A 366 -1.91 1.84 13.56
C ASP A 366 -2.83 2.56 12.56
N SER A 367 -3.63 1.81 11.80
CA SER A 367 -4.44 2.41 10.72
C SER A 367 -5.78 2.99 11.19
N VAL A 368 -6.34 2.48 12.29
CA VAL A 368 -7.69 2.85 12.72
C VAL A 368 -7.66 4.11 13.60
N TRP A 369 -6.76 4.19 14.57
CA TRP A 369 -6.74 5.32 15.50
C TRP A 369 -6.04 6.58 14.94
N GLY A 370 -5.22 6.45 13.92
CA GLY A 370 -4.40 7.56 13.38
C GLY A 370 -5.16 8.84 13.02
N VAL A 371 -6.45 8.73 12.65
CA VAL A 371 -7.30 9.92 12.41
C VAL A 371 -7.68 10.66 13.69
N PHE A 372 -7.63 10.00 14.83
CA PHE A 372 -7.93 10.56 16.15
C PHE A 372 -6.68 11.08 16.86
N ALA A 373 -5.50 10.95 16.24
CA ALA A 373 -4.22 11.36 16.83
C ALA A 373 -4.19 12.86 17.13
N TYR A 374 -4.60 13.70 16.18
CA TYR A 374 -4.63 15.16 16.41
C TYR A 374 -5.67 15.59 17.45
N PRO A 375 -6.94 15.13 17.42
CA PRO A 375 -7.87 15.35 18.51
C PRO A 375 -7.34 14.92 19.87
N PHE A 376 -6.60 13.82 19.95
CA PHE A 376 -5.97 13.35 21.17
C PHE A 376 -4.86 14.30 21.65
N TYR A 377 -3.91 14.64 20.76
CA TYR A 377 -2.77 15.47 21.16
C TYR A 377 -3.17 16.90 21.51
N LEU A 378 -4.01 17.52 20.66
CA LEU A 378 -4.37 18.92 20.78
C LEU A 378 -5.56 19.13 21.74
N GLY A 379 -6.60 18.28 21.63
CA GLY A 379 -7.84 18.41 22.40
C GLY A 379 -7.73 17.81 23.80
N GLU A 380 -7.36 16.54 23.91
CA GLU A 380 -7.32 15.82 25.19
C GLU A 380 -6.08 16.15 26.02
N LEU A 381 -4.91 16.18 25.38
CA LEU A 381 -3.64 16.39 26.08
C LEU A 381 -3.20 17.85 26.14
N GLY A 382 -3.77 18.74 25.33
CA GLY A 382 -3.51 20.17 25.33
C GLY A 382 -2.12 20.58 24.80
N TYR A 383 -1.46 19.73 24.01
CA TYR A 383 -0.22 20.11 23.33
C TYR A 383 -0.48 21.14 22.24
N THR A 384 0.52 21.97 21.95
CA THR A 384 0.45 22.94 20.85
C THR A 384 0.64 22.25 19.50
N GLY A 385 0.12 22.88 18.43
CA GLY A 385 0.36 22.39 17.06
C GLY A 385 1.85 22.32 16.70
N GLU A 386 2.68 23.22 17.23
CA GLU A 386 4.13 23.26 17.03
C GLU A 386 4.80 22.05 17.69
N GLU A 387 4.43 21.69 18.91
CA GLU A 387 4.93 20.51 19.63
C GLU A 387 4.57 19.22 18.91
N VAL A 388 3.32 19.09 18.49
CA VAL A 388 2.84 17.93 17.72
C VAL A 388 3.55 17.84 16.37
N ALA A 389 3.75 18.95 15.68
CA ALA A 389 4.49 18.99 14.41
C ALA A 389 5.96 18.58 14.60
N PHE A 390 6.64 19.10 15.62
CA PHE A 390 8.02 18.71 15.94
C PHE A 390 8.12 17.21 16.26
N ALA A 391 7.28 16.70 17.16
CA ALA A 391 7.30 15.30 17.57
C ALA A 391 6.96 14.36 16.40
N SER A 392 5.91 14.66 15.61
CA SER A 392 5.41 13.75 14.57
C SER A 392 6.11 13.90 13.22
N LYS A 393 6.44 15.14 12.80
CA LYS A 393 7.00 15.39 11.45
C LYS A 393 8.52 15.40 11.42
N ILE A 394 9.17 15.71 12.54
CA ILE A 394 10.63 15.62 12.62
C ILE A 394 11.02 14.29 13.26
N LEU A 395 10.81 14.12 14.57
CA LEU A 395 11.28 12.93 15.27
C LEU A 395 10.58 11.65 14.79
N GLY A 396 9.27 11.70 14.54
CA GLY A 396 8.51 10.55 14.06
C GLY A 396 8.96 10.06 12.68
N ILE A 397 9.24 10.96 11.73
CA ILE A 397 9.71 10.56 10.40
C ILE A 397 11.13 9.99 10.46
N PHE A 398 12.03 10.57 11.24
CA PHE A 398 13.35 9.99 11.48
C PHE A 398 13.25 8.61 12.12
N ALA A 399 12.39 8.44 13.13
CA ALA A 399 12.16 7.15 13.79
C ALA A 399 11.66 6.08 12.82
N ILE A 400 10.68 6.39 11.96
CA ILE A 400 10.17 5.40 10.99
C ILE A 400 11.20 5.03 9.92
N LEU A 401 12.05 5.98 9.50
CA LEU A 401 13.16 5.70 8.57
C LEU A 401 14.20 4.77 9.21
N ILE A 402 14.57 5.04 10.47
CA ILE A 402 15.45 4.17 11.25
C ILE A 402 14.80 2.78 11.40
N GLY A 403 13.51 2.74 11.76
CA GLY A 403 12.76 1.50 11.90
C GLY A 403 12.71 0.68 10.61
N LEU A 404 12.49 1.32 9.46
CA LEU A 404 12.54 0.67 8.15
C LEU A 404 13.93 0.11 7.83
N ALA A 405 14.99 0.88 8.09
CA ALA A 405 16.37 0.45 7.86
C ALA A 405 16.74 -0.74 8.75
N LEU A 406 16.41 -0.66 10.05
CA LEU A 406 16.60 -1.74 11.02
C LEU A 406 15.77 -2.97 10.65
N GLY A 407 14.48 -2.79 10.34
CA GLY A 407 13.58 -3.86 9.94
C GLY A 407 14.07 -4.59 8.70
N GLY A 408 14.45 -3.84 7.65
CA GLY A 408 15.01 -4.40 6.43
C GLY A 408 16.30 -5.17 6.65
N TRP A 409 17.21 -4.66 7.49
CA TRP A 409 18.42 -5.37 7.88
C TRP A 409 18.13 -6.63 8.69
N LEU A 410 17.30 -6.51 9.72
CA LEU A 410 16.95 -7.64 10.60
C LEU A 410 16.21 -8.75 9.86
N ILE A 411 15.38 -8.44 8.86
CA ILE A 411 14.74 -9.45 8.00
C ILE A 411 15.79 -10.34 7.33
N THR A 412 16.91 -9.77 6.89
CA THR A 412 17.99 -10.54 6.23
C THR A 412 18.75 -11.44 7.20
N VAL A 413 18.78 -11.09 8.49
CA VAL A 413 19.51 -11.84 9.54
C VAL A 413 18.61 -12.85 10.26
N LEU A 414 17.42 -12.42 10.67
CA LEU A 414 16.50 -13.20 11.51
C LEU A 414 15.41 -13.92 10.71
N GLY A 415 15.23 -13.51 9.46
CA GLY A 415 14.22 -14.05 8.57
C GLY A 415 12.88 -13.33 8.65
N ARG A 416 12.13 -13.44 7.56
CA ARG A 416 10.89 -12.68 7.31
C ARG A 416 9.80 -12.98 8.34
N MET A 417 9.54 -14.27 8.65
CA MET A 417 8.43 -14.66 9.53
C MET A 417 8.69 -14.28 11.00
N PHE A 418 9.94 -14.38 11.44
CA PHE A 418 10.31 -13.89 12.77
C PHE A 418 10.07 -12.38 12.87
N MET A 419 10.53 -11.63 11.88
CA MET A 419 10.37 -10.16 11.86
C MET A 419 8.92 -9.72 11.70
N LEU A 420 8.10 -10.46 10.95
CA LEU A 420 6.65 -10.21 10.86
C LEU A 420 6.00 -10.37 12.23
N THR A 421 6.31 -11.45 12.95
CA THR A 421 5.76 -11.70 14.30
C THR A 421 6.27 -10.65 15.31
N LEU A 422 7.57 -10.37 15.31
CA LEU A 422 8.15 -9.34 16.17
C LEU A 422 7.54 -7.96 15.88
N GLY A 423 7.36 -7.61 14.61
CA GLY A 423 6.70 -6.38 14.18
C GLY A 423 5.28 -6.25 14.75
N ALA A 424 4.49 -7.33 14.71
CA ALA A 424 3.15 -7.35 15.31
C ALA A 424 3.21 -7.14 16.83
N VAL A 425 4.17 -7.78 17.53
CA VAL A 425 4.34 -7.62 18.98
C VAL A 425 4.68 -6.19 19.36
N ILE A 426 5.68 -5.58 18.70
CA ILE A 426 6.08 -4.21 19.04
C ILE A 426 5.00 -3.20 18.64
N ALA A 427 4.30 -3.39 17.52
CA ALA A 427 3.18 -2.53 17.12
C ALA A 427 2.02 -2.60 18.13
N ALA A 428 1.69 -3.78 18.67
CA ALA A 428 0.71 -3.92 19.72
C ALA A 428 1.18 -3.26 21.04
N ALA A 429 2.45 -3.43 21.39
CA ALA A 429 3.03 -2.88 22.62
C ALA A 429 3.07 -1.34 22.63
N THR A 430 3.30 -0.70 21.46
CA THR A 430 3.34 0.77 21.38
C THR A 430 2.00 1.44 21.67
N ASN A 431 0.86 0.73 21.51
CA ASN A 431 -0.44 1.26 21.95
C ASN A 431 -0.50 1.44 23.47
N LEU A 432 0.27 0.64 24.25
CA LEU A 432 0.36 0.83 25.70
C LEU A 432 1.10 2.11 26.08
N LEU A 433 2.04 2.60 25.24
CA LEU A 433 2.68 3.89 25.44
C LEU A 433 1.66 5.04 25.33
N TYR A 434 0.72 4.93 24.39
CA TYR A 434 -0.39 5.87 24.26
C TYR A 434 -1.39 5.77 25.41
N ALA A 435 -1.62 4.56 25.94
CA ALA A 435 -2.46 4.38 27.12
C ALA A 435 -1.85 5.08 28.34
N ASP A 436 -0.53 4.96 28.57
CA ASP A 436 0.18 5.72 29.62
C ASP A 436 0.11 7.23 29.37
N LEU A 437 0.31 7.66 28.13
CA LEU A 437 0.22 9.08 27.74
C LEU A 437 -1.18 9.66 28.01
N ALA A 438 -2.25 8.88 27.79
CA ALA A 438 -3.62 9.27 28.12
C ALA A 438 -3.86 9.43 29.63
N LEU A 439 -3.06 8.78 30.48
CA LEU A 439 -3.06 8.94 31.95
C LEU A 439 -2.06 10.01 32.45
N GLY A 440 -1.51 10.82 31.55
CA GLY A 440 -0.57 11.88 31.87
C GLY A 440 0.90 11.56 31.57
N GLY A 441 1.24 10.33 31.15
CA GLY A 441 2.53 9.96 30.59
C GLY A 441 3.70 9.93 31.60
N ALA A 442 3.43 9.68 32.88
CA ALA A 442 4.47 9.67 33.92
C ALA A 442 5.50 8.56 33.70
N THR A 443 5.05 7.38 33.26
CA THR A 443 5.96 6.27 32.94
C THR A 443 6.81 6.58 31.71
N MET A 444 6.22 7.21 30.69
CA MET A 444 6.94 7.62 29.48
C MET A 444 7.97 8.71 29.79
N GLN A 445 7.64 9.66 30.68
CA GLN A 445 8.61 10.66 31.12
C GLN A 445 9.78 9.99 31.85
N ALA A 446 9.51 9.12 32.80
CA ALA A 446 10.57 8.42 33.55
C ALA A 446 11.46 7.56 32.62
N ALA A 447 10.86 6.87 31.64
CA ALA A 447 11.61 6.10 30.65
C ALA A 447 12.47 7.00 29.74
N SER A 448 11.92 8.12 29.30
CA SER A 448 12.62 9.12 28.49
C SER A 448 13.84 9.69 29.24
N ASP A 449 13.67 10.01 30.52
CA ASP A 449 14.74 10.52 31.37
C ASP A 449 15.85 9.49 31.62
N ALA A 450 15.45 8.23 31.87
CA ALA A 450 16.37 7.15 32.16
C ALA A 450 17.35 6.84 31.03
N ILE A 451 16.91 6.99 29.74
CA ILE A 451 17.78 6.75 28.58
C ILE A 451 18.38 8.03 27.98
N GLY A 452 18.16 9.18 28.62
CA GLY A 452 18.65 10.47 28.15
C GLY A 452 17.92 11.05 26.94
N PHE A 453 16.75 10.47 26.57
CA PHE A 453 15.98 10.93 25.43
C PHE A 453 15.36 12.31 25.64
N THR A 454 14.99 12.65 26.87
CA THR A 454 14.56 14.01 27.27
C THR A 454 15.63 15.06 26.97
N TRP A 455 16.90 14.76 27.27
CA TRP A 455 18.00 15.65 26.90
C TRP A 455 18.10 15.83 25.36
N LEU A 456 18.01 14.75 24.61
CA LEU A 456 18.05 14.79 23.14
C LEU A 456 16.91 15.63 22.57
N VAL A 457 15.68 15.44 23.07
CA VAL A 457 14.50 16.23 22.67
C VAL A 457 14.71 17.70 22.96
N ASN A 458 15.17 18.05 24.16
CA ASN A 458 15.39 19.44 24.56
C ASN A 458 16.49 20.12 23.73
N VAL A 459 17.59 19.42 23.45
CA VAL A 459 18.69 19.97 22.62
C VAL A 459 18.21 20.20 21.19
N THR A 460 17.48 19.22 20.60
CA THR A 460 16.96 19.33 19.22
C THR A 460 15.85 20.37 19.13
N ALA A 461 14.93 20.44 20.09
CA ALA A 461 13.86 21.42 20.12
C ALA A 461 14.43 22.85 20.25
N ASN A 462 15.39 23.08 21.16
CA ASN A 462 16.05 24.37 21.31
C ASN A 462 16.86 24.77 20.07
N GLY A 463 17.55 23.81 19.43
CA GLY A 463 18.31 24.06 18.21
C GLY A 463 17.41 24.41 17.00
N LEU A 464 16.19 23.89 16.97
CA LEU A 464 15.19 24.12 15.91
C LEU A 464 14.11 25.13 16.32
N ALA A 465 14.21 25.71 17.53
CA ALA A 465 13.22 26.65 18.07
C ALA A 465 12.87 27.81 17.11
N PRO A 466 13.81 28.42 16.37
CA PRO A 466 13.47 29.49 15.43
C PRO A 466 12.62 29.04 14.25
N LEU A 467 12.54 27.73 14.01
CA LEU A 467 11.78 27.15 12.91
C LEU A 467 10.42 26.57 13.35
N PHE A 468 10.34 26.07 14.59
CA PHE A 468 9.17 25.31 15.06
C PHE A 468 8.47 25.93 16.27
N PHE A 469 9.19 26.66 17.16
CA PHE A 469 8.64 27.19 18.38
C PHE A 469 8.67 28.72 18.36
N VAL A 470 7.96 29.29 17.38
CA VAL A 470 7.93 30.75 17.17
C VAL A 470 6.99 31.44 18.16
N ALA A 471 5.86 30.78 18.50
CA ALA A 471 4.83 31.39 19.36
C ALA A 471 5.11 31.21 20.85
N ALA A 472 5.64 30.04 21.27
CA ALA A 472 5.93 29.74 22.66
C ALA A 472 7.09 28.73 22.80
N PRO A 473 7.85 28.75 23.91
CA PRO A 473 8.83 27.70 24.17
C PRO A 473 8.13 26.34 24.37
N PRO A 474 8.84 25.23 24.06
CA PRO A 474 8.28 23.89 24.23
C PRO A 474 7.89 23.62 25.69
N SER A 475 6.78 22.91 25.91
CA SER A 475 6.33 22.51 27.23
C SER A 475 7.23 21.43 27.85
N GLU A 476 7.19 21.31 29.18
CA GLU A 476 7.85 20.21 29.90
C GLU A 476 7.36 18.83 29.46
N GLY A 477 6.12 18.75 28.93
CA GLY A 477 5.52 17.53 28.42
C GLY A 477 6.01 17.08 27.04
N LEU A 478 6.73 17.92 26.29
CA LEU A 478 7.18 17.61 24.94
C LEU A 478 8.01 16.32 24.88
N ALA A 479 8.83 16.07 25.88
CA ALA A 479 9.71 14.88 25.90
C ALA A 479 8.91 13.57 25.94
N ARG A 480 7.86 13.46 26.75
CA ARG A 480 7.00 12.26 26.84
C ARG A 480 6.15 12.05 25.57
N LEU A 481 5.64 13.14 24.97
CA LEU A 481 4.96 13.08 23.68
C LEU A 481 5.91 12.59 22.58
N ALA A 482 7.07 13.23 22.47
CA ALA A 482 8.10 12.89 21.51
C ALA A 482 8.61 11.45 21.67
N PHE A 483 8.78 10.99 22.91
CA PHE A 483 9.16 9.60 23.22
C PHE A 483 8.12 8.61 22.71
N THR A 484 6.85 8.83 23.00
CA THR A 484 5.75 7.96 22.57
C THR A 484 5.67 7.90 21.05
N ILE A 485 5.66 9.05 20.37
CA ILE A 485 5.60 9.12 18.90
C ILE A 485 6.86 8.51 18.26
N PHE A 486 8.03 8.69 18.83
CA PHE A 486 9.27 8.13 18.32
C PHE A 486 9.24 6.61 18.33
N TRP A 487 8.91 5.98 19.45
CA TRP A 487 8.88 4.52 19.57
C TRP A 487 7.78 3.89 18.74
N GLU A 488 6.60 4.52 18.65
CA GLU A 488 5.55 4.07 17.74
C GLU A 488 6.01 4.09 16.28
N ASN A 489 6.59 5.21 15.83
CA ASN A 489 7.03 5.31 14.43
C ASN A 489 8.20 4.37 14.11
N LEU A 490 9.09 4.13 15.07
CA LEU A 490 10.13 3.11 14.95
C LEU A 490 9.51 1.71 14.77
N ALA A 491 8.50 1.37 15.59
CA ALA A 491 7.76 0.12 15.49
C ALA A 491 7.01 -0.01 14.16
N ILE A 492 6.32 1.05 13.71
CA ILE A 492 5.66 1.11 12.40
C ILE A 492 6.66 0.88 11.26
N GLY A 493 7.87 1.44 11.37
CA GLY A 493 8.93 1.22 10.38
C GLY A 493 9.36 -0.25 10.30
N ILE A 494 9.68 -0.86 11.43
CA ILE A 494 10.10 -2.27 11.53
C ILE A 494 8.98 -3.20 11.04
N ALA A 495 7.76 -3.02 11.57
CA ALA A 495 6.59 -3.82 11.22
C ALA A 495 6.20 -3.66 9.75
N GLY A 496 6.25 -2.41 9.24
CA GLY A 496 5.94 -2.09 7.85
C GLY A 496 6.88 -2.75 6.85
N ALA A 497 8.20 -2.75 7.12
CA ALA A 497 9.19 -3.45 6.28
C ALA A 497 8.86 -4.95 6.19
N ALA A 498 8.63 -5.60 7.34
CA ALA A 498 8.33 -7.02 7.40
C ALA A 498 7.00 -7.37 6.72
N TYR A 499 5.96 -6.56 6.93
CA TYR A 499 4.64 -6.76 6.35
C TYR A 499 4.64 -6.67 4.83
N ILE A 500 5.22 -5.60 4.27
CA ILE A 500 5.27 -5.42 2.81
C ILE A 500 6.15 -6.49 2.15
N ALA A 501 7.24 -6.89 2.78
CA ALA A 501 8.07 -7.99 2.32
C ALA A 501 7.32 -9.33 2.31
N TRP A 502 6.58 -9.64 3.38
CA TRP A 502 5.73 -10.83 3.46
C TRP A 502 4.61 -10.78 2.42
N LEU A 503 3.87 -9.67 2.33
CA LEU A 503 2.78 -9.49 1.37
C LEU A 503 3.26 -9.70 -0.06
N SER A 504 4.42 -9.13 -0.40
CA SER A 504 5.02 -9.28 -1.73
C SER A 504 5.46 -10.72 -2.04
N SER A 505 5.80 -11.50 -1.01
CA SER A 505 6.27 -12.87 -1.18
C SER A 505 5.18 -13.91 -1.39
N ILE A 506 3.94 -13.60 -0.98
CA ILE A 506 2.81 -14.51 -1.15
C ILE A 506 2.07 -14.32 -2.48
N VAL A 507 2.49 -13.33 -3.26
CA VAL A 507 1.90 -12.98 -4.55
C VAL A 507 2.60 -13.72 -5.68
N ALA A 508 1.85 -14.29 -6.62
CA ALA A 508 2.41 -14.93 -7.81
C ALA A 508 2.91 -13.88 -8.81
N LYS A 509 4.15 -14.03 -9.32
CA LYS A 509 4.74 -13.09 -10.29
C LYS A 509 3.85 -12.84 -11.51
N ARG A 510 3.21 -13.90 -12.03
CA ARG A 510 2.31 -13.85 -13.18
C ARG A 510 1.11 -12.90 -12.98
N TYR A 511 0.60 -12.79 -11.74
CA TYR A 511 -0.58 -12.00 -11.34
C TYR A 511 -0.25 -10.94 -10.29
N ALA A 512 1.00 -10.45 -10.30
CA ALA A 512 1.53 -9.61 -9.24
C ALA A 512 0.71 -8.34 -8.99
N ALA A 513 0.30 -7.65 -10.07
CA ALA A 513 -0.48 -6.41 -9.95
C ALA A 513 -1.85 -6.67 -9.30
N VAL A 514 -2.57 -7.68 -9.76
CA VAL A 514 -3.93 -7.98 -9.27
C VAL A 514 -3.89 -8.47 -7.82
N GLN A 515 -3.07 -9.47 -7.53
CA GLN A 515 -3.03 -10.08 -6.20
C GLN A 515 -2.50 -9.11 -5.15
N PHE A 516 -1.43 -8.35 -5.46
CA PHE A 516 -0.91 -7.35 -4.52
C PHE A 516 -1.91 -6.22 -4.27
N ALA A 517 -2.53 -5.69 -5.33
CA ALA A 517 -3.51 -4.62 -5.21
C ALA A 517 -4.74 -5.04 -4.39
N LEU A 518 -5.24 -6.28 -4.58
CA LEU A 518 -6.34 -6.82 -3.78
C LEU A 518 -5.98 -6.87 -2.28
N LEU A 519 -4.81 -7.41 -1.94
CA LEU A 519 -4.37 -7.54 -0.55
C LEU A 519 -4.08 -6.18 0.09
N ALA A 520 -3.42 -5.27 -0.64
CA ALA A 520 -3.12 -3.92 -0.17
C ALA A 520 -4.40 -3.10 0.05
N SER A 521 -5.36 -3.17 -0.88
CA SER A 521 -6.65 -2.49 -0.75
C SER A 521 -7.46 -3.03 0.44
N LEU A 522 -7.41 -4.33 0.69
CA LEU A 522 -8.07 -4.94 1.84
C LEU A 522 -7.52 -4.38 3.16
N THR A 523 -6.21 -4.18 3.27
CA THR A 523 -5.57 -3.54 4.42
C THR A 523 -6.08 -2.10 4.64
N LEU A 524 -6.19 -1.31 3.56
CA LEU A 524 -6.67 0.08 3.63
C LEU A 524 -8.15 0.18 4.02
N LEU A 525 -8.99 -0.71 3.47
CA LEU A 525 -10.43 -0.69 3.71
C LEU A 525 -10.78 -0.94 5.17
N ILE A 526 -10.10 -1.86 5.85
CA ILE A 526 -10.34 -2.11 7.28
C ILE A 526 -10.01 -0.88 8.13
N GLY A 527 -8.89 -0.22 7.83
CA GLY A 527 -8.55 1.03 8.51
C GLY A 527 -9.64 2.10 8.38
N THR A 528 -10.34 2.12 7.24
CA THR A 528 -11.41 3.08 7.00
C THR A 528 -12.72 2.68 7.69
N LEU A 529 -13.09 1.40 7.61
CA LEU A 529 -14.35 0.88 8.16
C LEU A 529 -14.39 0.89 9.70
N GLY A 530 -13.23 0.69 10.35
CA GLY A 530 -13.13 0.67 11.82
C GLY A 530 -13.24 2.04 12.47
N ARG A 531 -13.09 3.15 11.72
CA ARG A 531 -13.02 4.50 12.28
C ARG A 531 -14.29 4.93 13.00
N GLY A 532 -15.46 4.68 12.40
CA GLY A 532 -16.75 5.07 13.01
C GLY A 532 -16.96 4.42 14.37
N ALA A 533 -16.77 3.11 14.46
CA ALA A 533 -16.91 2.36 15.71
C ALA A 533 -15.88 2.81 16.77
N LEU A 534 -14.67 3.13 16.34
CA LEU A 534 -13.62 3.61 17.25
C LEU A 534 -13.92 5.02 17.76
N GLY A 535 -14.45 5.91 16.91
CA GLY A 535 -14.88 7.24 17.31
C GLY A 535 -15.94 7.19 18.40
N GLN A 536 -16.98 6.38 18.23
CA GLN A 536 -18.01 6.17 19.25
C GLN A 536 -17.40 5.60 20.56
N MET A 537 -16.45 4.67 20.44
CA MET A 537 -15.78 4.11 21.62
C MET A 537 -14.93 5.16 22.36
N ILE A 538 -14.30 6.11 21.64
CA ILE A 538 -13.58 7.23 22.25
C ILE A 538 -14.55 8.14 23.03
N GLU A 539 -15.68 8.49 22.42
CA GLU A 539 -16.72 9.32 23.07
C GLU A 539 -17.31 8.66 24.32
N ASP A 540 -17.59 7.34 24.25
CA ASP A 540 -18.24 6.60 25.35
C ASP A 540 -17.27 6.24 26.49
N ARG A 541 -15.99 5.92 26.19
CA ARG A 541 -15.06 5.31 27.15
C ARG A 541 -13.69 5.98 27.25
N GLY A 542 -13.44 7.00 26.45
CA GLY A 542 -12.18 7.76 26.43
C GLY A 542 -11.03 7.06 25.70
N TYR A 543 -9.96 7.80 25.46
CA TYR A 543 -8.78 7.36 24.71
C TYR A 543 -8.03 6.23 25.37
N TYR A 544 -7.88 6.23 26.70
CA TYR A 544 -7.20 5.16 27.44
C TYR A 544 -7.75 3.78 27.12
N PHE A 545 -9.09 3.65 27.20
CA PHE A 545 -9.75 2.37 26.92
C PHE A 545 -9.51 1.93 25.47
N VAL A 546 -9.53 2.86 24.52
CA VAL A 546 -9.33 2.56 23.10
C VAL A 546 -7.91 2.09 22.84
N PHE A 547 -6.90 2.67 23.48
CA PHE A 547 -5.51 2.20 23.32
C PHE A 547 -5.29 0.80 23.91
N ILE A 548 -5.91 0.47 25.04
CA ILE A 548 -5.89 -0.89 25.58
C ILE A 548 -6.62 -1.86 24.62
N PHE A 549 -7.77 -1.46 24.10
CA PHE A 549 -8.55 -2.28 23.16
C PHE A 549 -7.76 -2.55 21.86
N THR A 550 -7.11 -1.54 21.28
CA THR A 550 -6.30 -1.70 20.07
C THR A 550 -5.04 -2.55 20.33
N ALA A 551 -4.42 -2.42 21.50
CA ALA A 551 -3.34 -3.31 21.91
C ALA A 551 -3.80 -4.78 21.98
N LEU A 552 -4.99 -5.06 22.54
CA LEU A 552 -5.57 -6.40 22.60
C LEU A 552 -5.87 -6.96 21.20
N ILE A 553 -6.39 -6.14 20.27
CA ILE A 553 -6.54 -6.55 18.86
C ILE A 553 -5.19 -6.90 18.25
N GLY A 554 -4.14 -6.15 18.60
CA GLY A 554 -2.77 -6.43 18.16
C GLY A 554 -2.29 -7.84 18.59
N VAL A 555 -2.71 -8.33 19.74
CA VAL A 555 -2.42 -9.71 20.18
C VAL A 555 -3.02 -10.74 19.21
N VAL A 556 -4.19 -10.48 18.65
CA VAL A 556 -4.79 -11.37 17.62
C VAL A 556 -3.87 -11.45 16.39
N ALA A 557 -3.33 -10.32 15.94
CA ALA A 557 -2.38 -10.30 14.83
C ALA A 557 -1.10 -11.11 15.16
N VAL A 558 -0.58 -11.01 16.39
CA VAL A 558 0.57 -11.81 16.85
C VAL A 558 0.28 -13.31 16.78
N VAL A 559 -0.89 -13.74 17.25
CA VAL A 559 -1.30 -15.16 17.20
C VAL A 559 -1.41 -15.63 15.74
N LEU A 560 -2.01 -14.83 14.87
CA LEU A 560 -2.12 -15.18 13.44
C LEU A 560 -0.75 -15.23 12.75
N CYS A 561 0.19 -14.34 13.09
CA CYS A 561 1.58 -14.41 12.62
C CYS A 561 2.27 -15.70 13.07
N ALA A 562 2.10 -16.10 14.33
CA ALA A 562 2.67 -17.32 14.86
C ALA A 562 2.08 -18.57 14.17
N LEU A 563 0.77 -18.59 13.91
CA LEU A 563 0.11 -19.66 13.17
C LEU A 563 0.60 -19.74 11.72
N GLU A 564 0.76 -18.61 11.04
CA GLU A 564 1.29 -18.55 9.68
C GLU A 564 2.76 -19.01 9.64
N TRP A 565 3.57 -18.61 10.61
CA TRP A 565 4.95 -19.08 10.75
C TRP A 565 5.01 -20.59 10.93
N TRP A 566 4.20 -21.14 11.85
CA TRP A 566 4.12 -22.57 12.08
C TRP A 566 3.65 -23.35 10.83
N ARG A 567 2.67 -22.81 10.09
CA ARG A 567 2.22 -23.37 8.82
C ARG A 567 3.35 -23.44 7.80
N GLN A 568 4.10 -22.34 7.62
CA GLN A 568 5.22 -22.28 6.66
C GLN A 568 6.37 -23.22 7.07
N ALA A 569 6.68 -23.32 8.36
CA ALA A 569 7.68 -24.25 8.88
C ALA A 569 7.33 -25.71 8.57
N ARG A 570 6.05 -26.09 8.72
CA ARG A 570 5.57 -27.46 8.41
C ARG A 570 5.54 -27.78 6.92
N SER A 571 5.25 -26.79 6.08
CA SER A 571 5.21 -27.00 4.62
C SER A 571 6.58 -27.05 3.97
N GLY A 572 7.68 -26.93 4.72
CA GLY A 572 9.04 -26.85 4.19
C GLY A 572 9.40 -25.54 3.51
N ALA A 573 8.48 -24.56 3.49
CA ALA A 573 8.68 -23.23 2.92
C ALA A 573 9.54 -22.31 3.82
N ALA A 574 10.18 -22.85 4.86
CA ALA A 574 10.97 -22.12 5.86
C ALA A 574 12.33 -21.60 5.33
N SER A 575 12.76 -22.03 4.15
CA SER A 575 13.94 -21.46 3.49
C SER A 575 13.46 -20.42 2.48
N GLY A 576 13.82 -19.14 2.66
CA GLY A 576 13.47 -18.00 1.80
C GLY A 576 13.92 -18.09 0.32
N VAL A 577 13.93 -19.28 -0.23
CA VAL A 577 14.08 -19.58 -1.65
C VAL A 577 12.67 -19.52 -2.23
N VAL A 578 12.44 -18.55 -3.09
CA VAL A 578 11.36 -18.61 -4.07
C VAL A 578 11.48 -19.98 -4.74
N GLN A 579 10.57 -20.92 -4.41
CA GLN A 579 10.48 -22.14 -5.19
C GLN A 579 10.23 -21.71 -6.63
N PRO A 580 11.04 -22.16 -7.60
CA PRO A 580 10.69 -22.00 -8.99
C PRO A 580 9.31 -22.64 -9.16
N ASP A 581 8.44 -21.95 -9.86
CA ASP A 581 7.10 -22.43 -10.23
C ASP A 581 7.28 -23.84 -10.85
N PRO A 582 6.65 -24.90 -10.28
CA PRO A 582 6.77 -26.24 -10.87
C PRO A 582 6.22 -26.34 -12.29
N ALA A 583 5.64 -25.27 -12.84
CA ALA A 583 5.25 -25.14 -14.25
C ALA A 583 6.40 -24.68 -15.16
N LEU A 584 7.64 -24.52 -14.63
CA LEU A 584 8.84 -24.12 -15.38
C LEU A 584 9.98 -25.16 -15.27
N ALA A 585 9.68 -26.40 -14.83
CA ALA A 585 10.56 -27.55 -14.92
C ALA A 585 10.22 -28.41 -16.14
#